data_c22e679930899b8c17796d45010d2d5f
#
_entry.id   c22e679930899b8c17796d45010d2d5f
#
_cell.length_a   1.000
_cell.length_b   1.000
_cell.length_c   1.000
_cell.angle_alpha   90.00
_cell.angle_beta   90.00
_cell.angle_gamma   90.00
#
_symmetry.space_group_name_H-M   'P 1'
#
loop_
_entity.id
_entity.type
_entity.pdbx_description
1 polymer ?
#
loop_
_entity_poly.entity_id
_entity_poly.type
_entity_poly.pdbx_seq_one_letter_code
_entity_poly.pdbx_strand_id
1 'polypeptide(L)'
;MSTPVLTSPVGTLLRMATAGSVDDGKSTLVGRLLHDSKSVLTDQLDAVERVSREKGLGIVDLALLTDGLRAEREQGITIDVAYRYFATAKRTFVLADCPGHVQYTRNTVTGSSTADVLVLLVDVRKGVLEQTRRHLAVAALLRVPHIVFAVNKIDLVDFDRERFETAAAELAEVATGLGIENAVCVPVSALLGDNIVDRSEQTPWYDGPSLLELLEELPSGTPVEDEPFRFPVQLTIRPQAAAREPPHAEYRGYAGQIASGVVRVGDPVTVLPLGRQTTVTGIDDAGEQLTEAFAPMSVTLRLADEFDI
;
A
#
# COMPACT_ATOMS: atom_id res chain seq x y z
N MET A 1 10.01 30.09 23.11
CA MET A 1 9.81 28.64 23.08
C MET A 1 9.66 28.25 21.62
N SER A 2 10.63 27.58 21.06
CA SER A 2 10.62 27.22 19.63
C SER A 2 9.59 26.10 19.42
N THR A 3 8.57 26.38 18.61
CA THR A 3 7.61 25.37 18.14
C THR A 3 8.38 24.27 17.40
N PRO A 4 8.17 22.99 17.72
CA PRO A 4 8.85 21.94 16.98
C PRO A 4 8.35 21.96 15.53
N VAL A 5 9.24 22.19 14.61
CA VAL A 5 9.01 21.91 13.19
C VAL A 5 8.87 20.38 13.10
N LEU A 6 7.64 19.92 12.93
CA LEU A 6 7.36 18.52 12.60
C LEU A 6 7.90 18.25 11.20
N THR A 7 9.20 18.02 11.10
CA THR A 7 9.74 17.29 9.96
C THR A 7 9.22 15.86 10.11
N SER A 8 8.08 15.57 9.49
CA SER A 8 7.65 14.18 9.33
C SER A 8 8.78 13.43 8.66
N PRO A 9 9.29 12.34 9.26
CA PRO A 9 10.24 11.51 8.57
C PRO A 9 9.53 11.02 7.31
N VAL A 10 10.04 11.44 6.15
CA VAL A 10 9.64 10.95 4.85
C VAL A 10 9.63 9.43 4.95
N GLY A 11 8.45 8.80 4.91
CA GLY A 11 8.35 7.37 4.73
C GLY A 11 8.02 6.49 5.93
N THR A 12 7.30 6.94 6.95
CA THR A 12 6.86 6.03 8.03
C THR A 12 5.74 5.07 7.62
N LEU A 13 4.93 5.38 6.63
CA LEU A 13 3.83 4.53 6.17
C LEU A 13 3.95 4.22 4.68
N LEU A 14 3.89 2.94 4.31
CA LEU A 14 3.77 2.48 2.92
C LEU A 14 2.48 1.69 2.74
N ARG A 15 1.69 2.07 1.74
CA ARG A 15 0.52 1.32 1.31
C ARG A 15 0.90 0.41 0.17
N MET A 16 0.83 -0.89 0.40
CA MET A 16 1.12 -1.89 -0.61
C MET A 16 -0.12 -2.70 -0.97
N ALA A 17 -0.29 -3.00 -2.24
CA ALA A 17 -1.28 -3.96 -2.71
C ALA A 17 -0.58 -5.20 -3.25
N THR A 18 -1.15 -6.39 -3.01
CA THR A 18 -0.70 -7.62 -3.65
C THR A 18 -1.62 -7.99 -4.80
N ALA A 19 -1.07 -8.44 -5.91
CA ALA A 19 -1.82 -8.98 -7.04
C ALA A 19 -1.09 -10.19 -7.64
N GLY A 20 -1.74 -10.90 -8.54
CA GLY A 20 -1.20 -12.08 -9.22
C GLY A 20 -2.31 -13.07 -9.54
N SER A 21 -2.04 -14.05 -10.37
CA SER A 21 -3.02 -15.07 -10.75
C SER A 21 -3.34 -16.01 -9.57
N VAL A 22 -4.35 -16.84 -9.76
CA VAL A 22 -4.65 -17.92 -8.82
C VAL A 22 -3.43 -18.86 -8.76
N ASP A 23 -3.09 -19.31 -7.57
CA ASP A 23 -1.95 -20.20 -7.28
C ASP A 23 -0.55 -19.60 -7.50
N ASP A 24 -0.42 -18.30 -7.74
CA ASP A 24 0.91 -17.65 -7.80
C ASP A 24 1.55 -17.47 -6.41
N GLY A 25 0.80 -17.73 -5.32
CA GLY A 25 1.32 -17.74 -3.94
C GLY A 25 1.11 -16.45 -3.17
N LYS A 26 0.09 -15.62 -3.52
CA LYS A 26 -0.23 -14.37 -2.82
C LYS A 26 -0.43 -14.56 -1.32
N SER A 27 -1.38 -15.42 -0.94
CA SER A 27 -1.68 -15.68 0.47
C SER A 27 -0.47 -16.23 1.23
N THR A 28 0.36 -17.05 0.57
CA THR A 28 1.62 -17.55 1.14
C THR A 28 2.61 -16.42 1.39
N LEU A 29 2.78 -15.50 0.41
CA LEU A 29 3.67 -14.33 0.55
C LEU A 29 3.19 -13.42 1.68
N VAL A 30 1.90 -13.09 1.70
CA VAL A 30 1.31 -12.23 2.74
C VAL A 30 1.49 -12.88 4.12
N GLY A 31 1.18 -14.17 4.25
CA GLY A 31 1.40 -14.93 5.47
C GLY A 31 2.86 -14.94 5.92
N ARG A 32 3.80 -15.07 4.96
CA ARG A 32 5.24 -15.04 5.20
C ARG A 32 5.70 -13.66 5.70
N LEU A 33 5.30 -12.59 5.04
CA LEU A 33 5.62 -11.22 5.47
C LEU A 33 5.10 -10.94 6.89
N LEU A 34 3.87 -11.32 7.20
CA LEU A 34 3.29 -11.15 8.53
C LEU A 34 4.00 -11.99 9.60
N HIS A 35 4.34 -13.23 9.28
CA HIS A 35 5.05 -14.13 10.18
C HIS A 35 6.46 -13.62 10.48
N ASP A 36 7.25 -13.35 9.43
CA ASP A 36 8.67 -13.04 9.58
C ASP A 36 8.89 -11.61 10.11
N SER A 37 7.93 -10.67 9.89
CA SER A 37 7.90 -9.36 10.55
C SER A 37 7.43 -9.42 12.01
N LYS A 38 7.15 -10.62 12.55
CA LYS A 38 6.67 -10.84 13.93
C LYS A 38 5.38 -10.08 14.26
N SER A 39 4.55 -9.85 13.26
CA SER A 39 3.28 -9.11 13.38
C SER A 39 2.07 -10.04 13.65
N VAL A 40 2.31 -11.33 13.75
CA VAL A 40 1.28 -12.36 14.06
C VAL A 40 1.28 -12.64 15.57
N LEU A 41 0.07 -12.69 16.15
CA LEU A 41 -0.09 -13.08 17.55
C LEU A 41 0.25 -14.57 17.73
N THR A 42 0.88 -14.91 18.85
CA THR A 42 1.30 -16.29 19.17
C THR A 42 0.15 -17.28 19.07
N ASP A 43 -1.03 -16.92 19.59
CA ASP A 43 -2.22 -17.79 19.54
C ASP A 43 -2.69 -18.10 18.11
N GLN A 44 -2.51 -17.15 17.18
CA GLN A 44 -2.83 -17.35 15.77
C GLN A 44 -1.83 -18.29 15.11
N LEU A 45 -0.56 -18.15 15.44
CA LEU A 45 0.50 -19.02 14.95
C LEU A 45 0.29 -20.47 15.41
N ASP A 46 0.03 -20.66 16.70
CA ASP A 46 -0.26 -21.98 17.30
C ASP A 46 -1.47 -22.65 16.61
N ALA A 47 -2.50 -21.85 16.29
CA ALA A 47 -3.68 -22.35 15.58
C ALA A 47 -3.34 -22.81 14.15
N VAL A 48 -2.55 -22.03 13.41
CA VAL A 48 -2.11 -22.34 12.04
C VAL A 48 -1.21 -23.58 12.04
N GLU A 49 -0.26 -23.67 12.96
CA GLU A 49 0.60 -24.86 13.11
C GLU A 49 -0.20 -26.13 13.37
N ARG A 50 -1.18 -26.04 14.26
CA ARG A 50 -2.07 -27.18 14.56
C ARG A 50 -2.82 -27.64 13.32
N VAL A 51 -3.47 -26.70 12.60
CA VAL A 51 -4.23 -27.02 11.38
C VAL A 51 -3.33 -27.58 10.28
N SER A 52 -2.13 -27.03 10.11
CA SER A 52 -1.15 -27.53 9.15
C SER A 52 -0.72 -28.96 9.45
N ARG A 53 -0.53 -29.27 10.73
CA ARG A 53 -0.19 -30.62 11.20
C ARG A 53 -1.35 -31.60 11.02
N GLU A 54 -2.59 -31.18 11.32
CA GLU A 54 -3.81 -31.99 11.10
C GLU A 54 -4.04 -32.32 9.62
N LYS A 55 -3.68 -31.38 8.71
CA LYS A 55 -3.71 -31.61 7.26
C LYS A 55 -2.55 -32.47 6.75
N GLY A 56 -1.61 -32.88 7.59
CA GLY A 56 -0.44 -33.69 7.21
C GLY A 56 0.58 -32.94 6.38
N LEU A 57 0.55 -31.59 6.39
CA LEU A 57 1.53 -30.76 5.74
C LEU A 57 2.85 -30.81 6.53
N GLY A 58 3.95 -31.13 5.90
CA GLY A 58 5.27 -31.19 6.55
C GLY A 58 5.84 -29.83 6.95
N ILE A 59 5.16 -28.75 6.54
CA ILE A 59 5.50 -27.36 6.80
C ILE A 59 4.27 -26.58 7.25
N VAL A 60 4.48 -25.45 7.93
CA VAL A 60 3.41 -24.56 8.36
C VAL A 60 2.82 -23.84 7.15
N ASP A 61 1.52 -24.01 6.91
CA ASP A 61 0.82 -23.32 5.83
C ASP A 61 0.44 -21.89 6.26
N LEU A 62 1.35 -20.94 5.99
CA LEU A 62 1.17 -19.54 6.35
C LEU A 62 0.03 -18.85 5.57
N ALA A 63 -0.46 -19.43 4.47
CA ALA A 63 -1.63 -18.91 3.77
C ALA A 63 -2.88 -18.92 4.66
N LEU A 64 -2.96 -19.82 5.63
CA LEU A 64 -4.04 -19.87 6.62
C LEU A 64 -4.12 -18.63 7.52
N LEU A 65 -3.05 -17.84 7.62
CA LEU A 65 -3.06 -16.56 8.33
C LEU A 65 -3.91 -15.50 7.62
N THR A 66 -4.10 -15.65 6.32
CA THR A 66 -4.74 -14.65 5.46
C THR A 66 -6.22 -14.92 5.21
N ASP A 67 -6.67 -16.17 5.32
CA ASP A 67 -8.04 -16.58 5.05
C ASP A 67 -9.02 -16.06 6.12
N GLY A 68 -9.63 -14.90 5.85
CA GLY A 68 -10.52 -14.20 6.78
C GLY A 68 -11.97 -14.69 6.73
N LEU A 69 -12.54 -14.84 5.54
CA LEU A 69 -13.93 -15.22 5.33
C LEU A 69 -14.09 -16.74 5.31
N ARG A 70 -15.25 -17.21 5.81
CA ARG A 70 -15.58 -18.63 5.75
C ARG A 70 -15.61 -19.15 4.30
N ALA A 71 -16.14 -18.35 3.37
CA ALA A 71 -16.19 -18.69 1.95
C ALA A 71 -14.79 -18.77 1.31
N GLU A 72 -13.85 -17.92 1.73
CA GLU A 72 -12.46 -17.98 1.29
C GLU A 72 -11.78 -19.27 1.75
N ARG A 73 -11.99 -19.65 3.01
CA ARG A 73 -11.48 -20.93 3.56
C ARG A 73 -12.06 -22.17 2.89
N GLU A 74 -13.34 -22.12 2.52
CA GLU A 74 -14.01 -23.24 1.84
C GLU A 74 -13.59 -23.38 0.38
N GLN A 75 -13.27 -22.26 -0.30
CA GLN A 75 -12.90 -22.21 -1.72
C GLN A 75 -11.38 -22.11 -1.96
N GLY A 76 -10.60 -21.77 -0.94
CA GLY A 76 -9.15 -21.57 -1.04
C GLY A 76 -8.76 -20.38 -1.92
N ILE A 77 -9.62 -19.35 -2.02
CA ILE A 77 -9.38 -18.15 -2.83
C ILE A 77 -9.74 -16.89 -2.05
N THR A 78 -9.01 -15.82 -2.26
CA THR A 78 -9.34 -14.47 -1.77
C THR A 78 -10.50 -13.92 -2.61
N ILE A 79 -11.57 -13.46 -1.97
CA ILE A 79 -12.79 -12.95 -2.61
C ILE A 79 -12.83 -11.43 -2.56
N ASP A 80 -12.57 -10.84 -1.39
CA ASP A 80 -12.61 -9.40 -1.16
C ASP A 80 -11.24 -8.87 -0.76
N VAL A 81 -11.05 -7.54 -0.76
CA VAL A 81 -9.80 -6.93 -0.32
C VAL A 81 -9.72 -7.01 1.19
N ALA A 82 -8.69 -7.67 1.69
CA ALA A 82 -8.38 -7.72 3.11
C ALA A 82 -7.23 -6.77 3.43
N TYR A 83 -7.47 -5.82 4.34
CA TYR A 83 -6.42 -4.92 4.81
C TYR A 83 -5.74 -5.50 6.04
N ARG A 84 -4.42 -5.49 6.02
CA ARG A 84 -3.57 -5.95 7.12
C ARG A 84 -2.50 -4.91 7.42
N TYR A 85 -2.06 -4.91 8.66
CA TYR A 85 -1.09 -3.96 9.15
C TYR A 85 0.09 -4.71 9.73
N PHE A 86 1.28 -4.30 9.38
CA PHE A 86 2.50 -4.76 10.02
C PHE A 86 3.53 -3.65 10.07
N ALA A 87 4.53 -3.80 10.91
CA ALA A 87 5.59 -2.82 11.07
C ALA A 87 6.95 -3.49 11.20
N THR A 88 7.96 -2.83 10.69
CA THR A 88 9.37 -3.13 10.97
C THR A 88 9.97 -2.01 11.83
N ALA A 89 11.22 -2.13 12.18
CA ALA A 89 11.92 -1.06 12.90
C ALA A 89 12.03 0.24 12.07
N LYS A 90 11.92 0.15 10.73
CA LYS A 90 12.09 1.27 9.82
C LYS A 90 10.76 1.87 9.35
N ARG A 91 9.68 1.04 9.23
CA ARG A 91 8.49 1.45 8.51
C ARG A 91 7.23 0.70 8.96
N THR A 92 6.08 1.39 8.88
CA THR A 92 4.76 0.78 9.01
C THR A 92 4.16 0.52 7.63
N PHE A 93 3.45 -0.59 7.49
CA PHE A 93 2.85 -1.03 6.23
C PHE A 93 1.34 -1.24 6.37
N VAL A 94 0.60 -0.76 5.37
CA VAL A 94 -0.79 -1.16 5.13
C VAL A 94 -0.78 -2.05 3.89
N LEU A 95 -1.11 -3.31 4.07
CA LEU A 95 -1.16 -4.29 3.01
C LEU A 95 -2.60 -4.55 2.61
N ALA A 96 -2.94 -4.29 1.34
CA ALA A 96 -4.20 -4.67 0.71
C ALA A 96 -4.00 -6.00 -0.02
N ASP A 97 -4.49 -7.11 0.54
CA ASP A 97 -4.46 -8.41 -0.11
C ASP A 97 -5.61 -8.49 -1.12
N CYS A 98 -5.27 -8.52 -2.42
CA CYS A 98 -6.23 -8.49 -3.51
C CYS A 98 -6.47 -9.88 -4.09
N PRO A 99 -7.72 -10.19 -4.50
CA PRO A 99 -8.05 -11.46 -5.11
C PRO A 99 -7.35 -11.67 -6.46
N GLY A 100 -6.94 -12.92 -6.74
CA GLY A 100 -6.28 -13.28 -8.01
C GLY A 100 -7.23 -13.74 -9.11
N HIS A 101 -8.49 -14.03 -8.79
CA HIS A 101 -9.44 -14.59 -9.75
C HIS A 101 -10.02 -13.49 -10.65
N VAL A 102 -10.17 -13.78 -11.95
CA VAL A 102 -10.66 -12.83 -12.98
C VAL A 102 -11.99 -12.17 -12.59
N GLN A 103 -12.91 -12.91 -11.96
CA GLN A 103 -14.21 -12.39 -11.54
C GLN A 103 -14.12 -11.29 -10.49
N TYR A 104 -13.03 -11.22 -9.74
CA TYR A 104 -12.82 -10.26 -8.65
C TYR A 104 -11.83 -9.13 -9.00
N THR A 105 -11.52 -8.92 -10.28
CA THR A 105 -10.62 -7.84 -10.74
C THR A 105 -11.06 -6.44 -10.24
N ARG A 106 -12.38 -6.21 -10.04
CA ARG A 106 -12.89 -4.97 -9.43
C ARG A 106 -12.28 -4.72 -8.04
N ASN A 107 -12.15 -5.77 -7.25
CA ASN A 107 -11.58 -5.67 -5.89
C ASN A 107 -10.08 -5.36 -5.95
N THR A 108 -9.37 -5.85 -6.97
CA THR A 108 -7.97 -5.45 -7.22
C THR A 108 -7.85 -3.95 -7.53
N VAL A 109 -8.79 -3.38 -8.29
CA VAL A 109 -8.83 -1.92 -8.53
C VAL A 109 -8.99 -1.18 -7.19
N THR A 110 -9.91 -1.62 -6.33
CA THR A 110 -10.11 -1.02 -5.01
C THR A 110 -8.85 -1.06 -4.15
N GLY A 111 -8.21 -2.22 -4.02
CA GLY A 111 -6.99 -2.37 -3.20
C GLY A 111 -5.79 -1.61 -3.75
N SER A 112 -5.69 -1.49 -5.08
CA SER A 112 -4.58 -0.79 -5.74
C SER A 112 -4.76 0.73 -5.82
N SER A 113 -5.99 1.25 -5.67
CA SER A 113 -6.30 2.67 -5.90
C SER A 113 -5.61 3.63 -4.93
N THR A 114 -5.22 3.15 -3.76
CA THR A 114 -4.53 3.93 -2.72
C THR A 114 -3.13 3.41 -2.44
N ALA A 115 -2.64 2.46 -3.24
CA ALA A 115 -1.35 1.83 -3.02
C ALA A 115 -0.19 2.70 -3.54
N ASP A 116 0.87 2.82 -2.75
CA ASP A 116 2.14 3.41 -3.14
C ASP A 116 2.96 2.40 -3.98
N VAL A 117 2.76 1.11 -3.74
CA VAL A 117 3.41 0.02 -4.48
C VAL A 117 2.45 -1.14 -4.74
N LEU A 118 2.50 -1.69 -5.94
CA LEU A 118 1.88 -2.98 -6.27
C LEU A 118 2.95 -4.08 -6.30
N VAL A 119 2.81 -5.07 -5.43
CA VAL A 119 3.61 -6.31 -5.48
C VAL A 119 2.84 -7.34 -6.31
N LEU A 120 3.29 -7.56 -7.52
CA LEU A 120 2.67 -8.49 -8.45
C LEU A 120 3.44 -9.82 -8.46
N LEU A 121 2.77 -10.88 -7.97
CA LEU A 121 3.35 -12.21 -7.95
C LEU A 121 3.20 -12.89 -9.31
N VAL A 122 4.25 -13.58 -9.71
CA VAL A 122 4.29 -14.38 -10.93
C VAL A 122 5.01 -15.70 -10.64
N ASP A 123 4.36 -16.82 -10.96
CA ASP A 123 4.99 -18.13 -10.88
C ASP A 123 6.07 -18.25 -11.98
N VAL A 124 7.33 -18.40 -11.59
CA VAL A 124 8.49 -18.44 -12.50
C VAL A 124 8.36 -19.49 -13.61
N ARG A 125 7.59 -20.55 -13.36
CA ARG A 125 7.38 -21.65 -14.33
C ARG A 125 6.35 -21.29 -15.40
N LYS A 126 5.43 -20.36 -15.09
CA LYS A 126 4.30 -19.97 -15.96
C LYS A 126 4.58 -18.69 -16.74
N GLY A 127 5.49 -17.83 -16.25
CA GLY A 127 5.78 -16.53 -16.84
C GLY A 127 4.57 -15.60 -16.84
N VAL A 128 4.47 -14.73 -17.83
CA VAL A 128 3.43 -13.72 -17.97
C VAL A 128 2.12 -14.33 -18.48
N LEU A 129 1.12 -14.37 -17.61
CA LEU A 129 -0.23 -14.81 -17.94
C LEU A 129 -1.14 -13.62 -18.34
N GLU A 130 -2.30 -13.92 -18.91
CA GLU A 130 -3.30 -12.88 -19.25
C GLU A 130 -3.71 -12.07 -18.00
N GLN A 131 -3.85 -12.72 -16.84
CA GLN A 131 -4.20 -12.06 -15.61
C GLN A 131 -3.06 -11.14 -15.10
N THR A 132 -1.81 -11.53 -15.31
CA THR A 132 -0.64 -10.67 -15.04
C THR A 132 -0.73 -9.37 -15.83
N ARG A 133 -1.03 -9.46 -17.14
CA ARG A 133 -1.21 -8.30 -18.02
C ARG A 133 -2.38 -7.41 -17.57
N ARG A 134 -3.48 -7.99 -17.13
CA ARG A 134 -4.64 -7.25 -16.62
C ARG A 134 -4.33 -6.48 -15.35
N HIS A 135 -3.64 -7.12 -14.39
CA HIS A 135 -3.25 -6.45 -13.15
C HIS A 135 -2.26 -5.30 -13.41
N LEU A 136 -1.31 -5.50 -14.32
CA LEU A 136 -0.41 -4.42 -14.74
C LEU A 136 -1.14 -3.27 -15.43
N ALA A 137 -2.09 -3.56 -16.32
CA ALA A 137 -2.90 -2.53 -16.97
C ALA A 137 -3.71 -1.72 -15.95
N VAL A 138 -4.28 -2.38 -14.93
CA VAL A 138 -4.96 -1.71 -13.82
C VAL A 138 -4.00 -0.80 -13.06
N ALA A 139 -2.81 -1.28 -12.70
CA ALA A 139 -1.81 -0.49 -12.00
C ALA A 139 -1.35 0.73 -12.81
N ALA A 140 -1.13 0.57 -14.11
CA ALA A 140 -0.78 1.65 -15.03
C ALA A 140 -1.89 2.72 -15.11
N LEU A 141 -3.16 2.29 -15.26
CA LEU A 141 -4.31 3.19 -15.30
C LEU A 141 -4.50 3.96 -13.98
N LEU A 142 -4.27 3.29 -12.85
CA LEU A 142 -4.31 3.91 -11.52
C LEU A 142 -3.07 4.74 -11.21
N ARG A 143 -2.04 4.66 -12.05
CA ARG A 143 -0.75 5.33 -11.87
C ARG A 143 -0.09 4.97 -10.55
N VAL A 144 -0.12 3.68 -10.19
CA VAL A 144 0.58 3.19 -8.99
C VAL A 144 2.07 3.51 -9.13
N PRO A 145 2.68 4.26 -8.18
CA PRO A 145 4.04 4.80 -8.35
C PRO A 145 5.11 3.73 -8.55
N HIS A 146 5.00 2.61 -7.84
CA HIS A 146 6.01 1.56 -7.85
C HIS A 146 5.39 0.21 -8.17
N ILE A 147 6.06 -0.56 -9.03
CA ILE A 147 5.69 -1.93 -9.36
C ILE A 147 6.85 -2.85 -8.97
N VAL A 148 6.56 -3.85 -8.15
CA VAL A 148 7.52 -4.89 -7.78
C VAL A 148 6.98 -6.23 -8.26
N PHE A 149 7.73 -6.91 -9.11
CA PHE A 149 7.45 -8.27 -9.51
C PHE A 149 8.11 -9.23 -8.54
N ALA A 150 7.33 -9.93 -7.74
CA ALA A 150 7.79 -11.06 -6.96
C ALA A 150 7.73 -12.31 -7.87
N VAL A 151 8.86 -12.65 -8.49
CA VAL A 151 9.01 -13.84 -9.33
C VAL A 151 9.12 -15.04 -8.39
N ASN A 152 7.96 -15.63 -8.09
CA ASN A 152 7.78 -16.59 -7.02
C ASN A 152 7.98 -18.04 -7.47
N LYS A 153 8.17 -18.91 -6.48
CA LYS A 153 8.40 -20.35 -6.63
C LYS A 153 9.70 -20.68 -7.32
N ILE A 154 10.73 -19.85 -7.07
CA ILE A 154 12.07 -20.06 -7.61
C ILE A 154 12.67 -21.38 -7.09
N ASP A 155 12.24 -21.85 -5.94
CA ASP A 155 12.55 -23.15 -5.37
C ASP A 155 12.10 -24.33 -6.25
N LEU A 156 11.03 -24.18 -7.02
CA LEU A 156 10.52 -25.24 -7.91
C LEU A 156 11.26 -25.31 -9.25
N VAL A 157 12.22 -24.45 -9.45
CA VAL A 157 13.14 -24.46 -10.61
C VAL A 157 14.60 -24.46 -10.14
N ASP A 158 14.86 -25.00 -8.93
CA ASP A 158 16.19 -25.16 -8.35
C ASP A 158 17.01 -23.86 -8.29
N PHE A 159 16.32 -22.72 -8.04
CA PHE A 159 16.91 -21.37 -7.96
C PHE A 159 17.66 -20.97 -9.24
N ASP A 160 17.20 -21.45 -10.38
CA ASP A 160 17.83 -21.26 -11.68
C ASP A 160 17.78 -19.79 -12.12
N ARG A 161 18.97 -19.23 -12.40
CA ARG A 161 19.16 -17.85 -12.84
C ARG A 161 18.51 -17.57 -14.20
N GLU A 162 18.67 -18.48 -15.17
CA GLU A 162 18.17 -18.27 -16.54
C GLU A 162 16.65 -18.24 -16.57
N ARG A 163 16.00 -19.08 -15.76
CA ARG A 163 14.54 -19.06 -15.57
C ARG A 163 14.05 -17.73 -15.00
N PHE A 164 14.74 -17.20 -14.02
CA PHE A 164 14.41 -15.88 -13.47
C PHE A 164 14.61 -14.78 -14.49
N GLU A 165 15.76 -14.72 -15.15
CA GLU A 165 16.08 -13.68 -16.13
C GLU A 165 15.09 -13.69 -17.31
N THR A 166 14.66 -14.87 -17.78
CA THR A 166 13.64 -15.02 -18.81
C THR A 166 12.31 -14.42 -18.36
N ALA A 167 11.82 -14.79 -17.17
CA ALA A 167 10.57 -14.26 -16.65
C ALA A 167 10.65 -12.73 -16.39
N ALA A 168 11.78 -12.26 -15.88
CA ALA A 168 12.01 -10.84 -15.63
C ALA A 168 12.02 -10.01 -16.94
N ALA A 169 12.62 -10.54 -18.00
CA ALA A 169 12.63 -9.90 -19.31
C ALA A 169 11.22 -9.79 -19.91
N GLU A 170 10.41 -10.86 -19.84
CA GLU A 170 9.01 -10.83 -20.30
C GLU A 170 8.17 -9.81 -19.51
N LEU A 171 8.35 -9.73 -18.19
CA LEU A 171 7.67 -8.78 -17.32
C LEU A 171 8.06 -7.35 -17.63
N ALA A 172 9.35 -7.09 -17.85
CA ALA A 172 9.86 -5.77 -18.21
C ALA A 172 9.33 -5.31 -19.57
N GLU A 173 9.23 -6.20 -20.56
CA GLU A 173 8.64 -5.89 -21.87
C GLU A 173 7.17 -5.45 -21.73
N VAL A 174 6.38 -6.20 -20.96
CA VAL A 174 4.96 -5.85 -20.74
C VAL A 174 4.81 -4.55 -19.96
N ALA A 175 5.62 -4.33 -18.92
CA ALA A 175 5.61 -3.11 -18.13
C ALA A 175 5.94 -1.89 -19.01
N THR A 176 7.01 -1.98 -19.81
CA THR A 176 7.41 -0.93 -20.75
C THR A 176 6.32 -0.62 -21.77
N GLY A 177 5.66 -1.65 -22.31
CA GLY A 177 4.53 -1.50 -23.23
C GLY A 177 3.31 -0.79 -22.63
N LEU A 178 3.18 -0.76 -21.30
CA LEU A 178 2.15 -0.04 -20.55
C LEU A 178 2.63 1.32 -20.00
N GLY A 179 3.85 1.75 -20.32
CA GLY A 179 4.44 3.01 -19.85
C GLY A 179 4.88 2.97 -18.38
N ILE A 180 5.12 1.78 -17.82
CA ILE A 180 5.66 1.60 -16.47
C ILE A 180 7.19 1.58 -16.57
N GLU A 181 7.84 2.65 -16.08
CA GLU A 181 9.30 2.80 -16.17
C GLU A 181 10.05 2.22 -14.96
N ASN A 182 9.41 2.22 -13.78
CA ASN A 182 10.04 1.87 -12.52
C ASN A 182 9.51 0.53 -11.99
N ALA A 183 9.80 -0.56 -12.69
CA ALA A 183 9.46 -1.90 -12.25
C ALA A 183 10.71 -2.67 -11.83
N VAL A 184 10.66 -3.35 -10.68
CA VAL A 184 11.77 -4.14 -10.12
C VAL A 184 11.34 -5.60 -10.00
N CYS A 185 12.20 -6.53 -10.43
CA CYS A 185 11.98 -7.97 -10.26
C CYS A 185 12.83 -8.52 -9.11
N VAL A 186 12.18 -9.28 -8.21
CA VAL A 186 12.83 -9.97 -7.09
C VAL A 186 12.54 -11.46 -7.21
N PRO A 187 13.56 -12.34 -7.25
CA PRO A 187 13.35 -13.79 -7.23
C PRO A 187 13.00 -14.22 -5.80
N VAL A 188 11.85 -14.85 -5.59
CA VAL A 188 11.40 -15.22 -4.25
C VAL A 188 10.90 -16.66 -4.16
N SER A 189 11.02 -17.24 -2.98
CA SER A 189 10.22 -18.39 -2.56
C SER A 189 9.36 -17.98 -1.37
N ALA A 190 8.10 -17.70 -1.61
CA ALA A 190 7.16 -17.36 -0.53
C ALA A 190 6.97 -18.52 0.46
N LEU A 191 7.13 -19.75 -0.01
CA LEU A 191 7.01 -20.95 0.80
C LEU A 191 8.21 -21.13 1.75
N LEU A 192 9.44 -21.00 1.23
CA LEU A 192 10.66 -21.22 2.00
C LEU A 192 11.17 -19.96 2.70
N GLY A 193 10.78 -18.76 2.21
CA GLY A 193 11.20 -17.47 2.75
C GLY A 193 12.38 -16.82 2.02
N ASP A 194 12.86 -17.44 0.92
CA ASP A 194 14.02 -16.94 0.18
C ASP A 194 13.73 -15.56 -0.42
N ASN A 195 14.62 -14.60 -0.18
CA ASN A 195 14.54 -13.20 -0.61
C ASN A 195 13.26 -12.47 -0.20
N ILE A 196 12.56 -12.89 0.85
CA ILE A 196 11.39 -12.19 1.37
C ILE A 196 11.80 -11.14 2.40
N VAL A 197 12.36 -11.54 3.54
CA VAL A 197 12.87 -10.65 4.59
C VAL A 197 14.38 -10.50 4.47
N ASP A 198 15.07 -11.61 4.39
CA ASP A 198 16.51 -11.68 4.24
C ASP A 198 16.88 -12.17 2.84
N ARG A 199 18.09 -11.81 2.37
CA ARG A 199 18.63 -12.31 1.11
C ARG A 199 18.94 -13.79 1.23
N SER A 200 18.59 -14.54 0.17
CA SER A 200 18.82 -16.00 0.13
C SER A 200 20.25 -16.35 -0.27
N GLU A 201 20.83 -17.33 0.41
CA GLU A 201 22.09 -17.96 0.01
C GLU A 201 21.94 -18.86 -1.23
N GLN A 202 20.69 -19.26 -1.56
CA GLN A 202 20.38 -20.11 -2.72
C GLN A 202 20.41 -19.32 -4.04
N THR A 203 20.36 -17.98 -3.98
CA THR A 203 20.43 -17.12 -5.16
C THR A 203 21.67 -16.20 -5.14
N PRO A 204 22.91 -16.77 -5.10
CA PRO A 204 24.13 -15.96 -4.99
C PRO A 204 24.37 -15.08 -6.22
N TRP A 205 23.67 -15.33 -7.32
CA TRP A 205 23.69 -14.56 -8.55
C TRP A 205 22.76 -13.33 -8.52
N TYR A 206 21.92 -13.19 -7.49
CA TYR A 206 21.03 -12.05 -7.33
C TYR A 206 21.65 -11.04 -6.36
N ASP A 207 22.05 -9.88 -6.89
CA ASP A 207 22.70 -8.82 -6.11
C ASP A 207 21.74 -7.78 -5.54
N GLY A 208 20.43 -7.88 -5.88
CA GLY A 208 19.40 -6.95 -5.40
C GLY A 208 19.02 -7.14 -3.93
N PRO A 209 18.20 -6.24 -3.38
CA PRO A 209 17.68 -6.37 -2.02
C PRO A 209 16.63 -7.48 -1.91
N SER A 210 16.36 -7.94 -0.68
CA SER A 210 15.18 -8.74 -0.41
C SER A 210 13.90 -7.94 -0.66
N LEU A 211 12.75 -8.61 -0.75
CA LEU A 211 11.47 -7.93 -0.97
C LEU A 211 11.18 -6.90 0.13
N LEU A 212 11.40 -7.27 1.40
CA LEU A 212 11.13 -6.38 2.53
C LEU A 212 12.12 -5.20 2.56
N GLU A 213 13.42 -5.44 2.32
CA GLU A 213 14.42 -4.37 2.21
C GLU A 213 14.03 -3.37 1.11
N LEU A 214 13.61 -3.85 -0.06
CA LEU A 214 13.13 -3.01 -1.15
C LEU A 214 11.91 -2.17 -0.72
N LEU A 215 10.93 -2.79 -0.08
CA LEU A 215 9.71 -2.11 0.40
C LEU A 215 10.01 -1.07 1.50
N GLU A 216 11.03 -1.31 2.32
CA GLU A 216 11.48 -0.35 3.33
C GLU A 216 12.13 0.90 2.74
N GLU A 217 12.78 0.76 1.58
CA GLU A 217 13.52 1.83 0.91
C GLU A 217 12.69 2.62 -0.12
N LEU A 218 11.60 2.03 -0.63
CA LEU A 218 10.75 2.70 -1.61
C LEU A 218 10.21 4.03 -1.05
N PRO A 219 10.28 5.13 -1.80
CA PRO A 219 9.65 6.36 -1.39
C PRO A 219 8.13 6.16 -1.28
N SER A 220 7.54 6.60 -0.18
CA SER A 220 6.08 6.64 -0.03
C SER A 220 5.56 7.97 -0.52
N GLY A 221 4.60 7.93 -1.42
CA GLY A 221 4.01 9.11 -2.01
C GLY A 221 4.86 9.72 -3.14
N THR A 222 4.22 10.51 -3.96
CA THR A 222 4.92 11.44 -4.87
C THR A 222 5.61 12.51 -4.02
N PRO A 223 6.80 13.05 -4.41
CA PRO A 223 7.35 14.23 -3.76
C PRO A 223 6.32 15.36 -3.86
N VAL A 224 5.72 15.69 -2.73
CA VAL A 224 4.47 16.45 -2.67
C VAL A 224 4.74 17.95 -2.69
N GLU A 225 5.98 18.35 -2.40
CA GLU A 225 6.36 19.72 -2.16
C GLU A 225 6.32 20.62 -3.42
N ASP A 226 6.50 20.03 -4.60
CA ASP A 226 6.53 20.75 -5.88
C ASP A 226 5.19 20.74 -6.63
N GLU A 227 4.17 20.03 -6.15
CA GLU A 227 2.86 19.99 -6.80
C GLU A 227 1.95 21.12 -6.32
N PRO A 228 1.05 21.65 -7.17
CA PRO A 228 0.04 22.60 -6.74
C PRO A 228 -0.83 22.04 -5.62
N PHE A 229 -1.08 22.83 -4.58
CA PHE A 229 -1.96 22.45 -3.48
C PHE A 229 -3.37 22.13 -3.99
N ARG A 230 -3.86 20.95 -3.60
CA ARG A 230 -5.23 20.47 -3.88
C ARG A 230 -5.82 19.86 -2.62
N PHE A 231 -6.99 20.36 -2.25
CA PHE A 231 -7.70 19.93 -1.04
C PHE A 231 -9.17 19.68 -1.36
N PRO A 232 -9.58 18.43 -1.64
CA PRO A 232 -10.98 18.06 -1.76
C PRO A 232 -11.69 18.19 -0.41
N VAL A 233 -12.62 19.14 -0.30
CA VAL A 233 -13.43 19.28 0.91
C VAL A 233 -14.42 18.12 0.99
N GLN A 234 -14.38 17.37 2.09
CA GLN A 234 -15.25 16.23 2.34
C GLN A 234 -16.35 16.55 3.35
N LEU A 235 -16.09 17.47 4.27
CA LEU A 235 -17.02 17.84 5.33
C LEU A 235 -16.84 19.31 5.71
N THR A 236 -17.94 20.04 5.82
CA THR A 236 -17.97 21.37 6.45
C THR A 236 -18.37 21.25 7.91
N ILE A 237 -17.52 21.69 8.82
CA ILE A 237 -17.73 21.63 10.26
C ILE A 237 -18.31 22.97 10.72
N ARG A 238 -19.54 22.94 11.22
CA ARG A 238 -20.26 24.10 11.81
C ARG A 238 -21.04 23.65 13.05
N PRO A 239 -20.45 23.70 14.25
CA PRO A 239 -21.08 23.22 15.46
C PRO A 239 -22.34 24.04 15.85
N GLN A 240 -22.32 25.36 15.67
CA GLN A 240 -23.44 26.26 16.02
C GLN A 240 -23.99 25.98 17.43
N ALA A 241 -25.32 25.80 17.54
CA ALA A 241 -25.97 25.51 18.82
C ALA A 241 -25.61 24.17 19.46
N ALA A 242 -24.98 23.26 18.69
CA ALA A 242 -24.47 21.97 19.19
C ALA A 242 -23.06 22.07 19.81
N ALA A 243 -22.41 23.25 19.75
CA ALA A 243 -21.11 23.47 20.37
C ALA A 243 -21.21 23.31 21.90
N ARG A 244 -20.32 22.49 22.47
CA ARG A 244 -20.25 22.29 23.93
C ARG A 244 -19.66 23.50 24.66
N GLU A 245 -18.82 24.27 23.97
CA GLU A 245 -18.12 25.43 24.49
C GLU A 245 -18.41 26.67 23.62
N PRO A 246 -18.63 27.86 24.21
CA PRO A 246 -18.98 29.08 23.47
C PRO A 246 -18.01 29.46 22.34
N PRO A 247 -16.67 29.31 22.48
CA PRO A 247 -15.74 29.64 21.40
C PRO A 247 -15.94 28.82 20.15
N HIS A 248 -16.51 27.62 20.27
CA HIS A 248 -16.70 26.70 19.13
C HIS A 248 -18.03 26.93 18.39
N ALA A 249 -18.93 27.79 18.93
CA ALA A 249 -20.20 28.05 18.26
C ALA A 249 -20.04 28.78 16.92
N GLU A 250 -19.01 29.63 16.82
CA GLU A 250 -18.65 30.34 15.57
C GLU A 250 -17.59 29.60 14.72
N TYR A 251 -17.15 28.44 15.17
CA TYR A 251 -16.16 27.68 14.43
C TYR A 251 -16.70 27.23 13.07
N ARG A 252 -15.91 27.50 12.04
CA ARG A 252 -16.16 26.99 10.69
C ARG A 252 -14.87 26.42 10.10
N GLY A 253 -14.91 25.13 9.81
CA GLY A 253 -13.78 24.40 9.25
C GLY A 253 -14.20 23.60 8.03
N TYR A 254 -13.25 23.40 7.13
CA TYR A 254 -13.40 22.59 5.93
C TYR A 254 -12.46 21.39 6.08
N ALA A 255 -13.03 20.22 6.34
CA ALA A 255 -12.27 19.01 6.60
C ALA A 255 -12.11 18.18 5.32
N GLY A 256 -10.93 17.56 5.16
CA GLY A 256 -10.61 16.71 4.03
C GLY A 256 -9.19 16.17 4.13
N GLN A 257 -8.79 15.44 3.09
CA GLN A 257 -7.42 14.98 2.92
C GLN A 257 -6.73 15.83 1.83
N ILE A 258 -5.54 16.31 2.12
CA ILE A 258 -4.72 17.02 1.12
C ILE A 258 -4.33 16.01 0.04
N ALA A 259 -4.74 16.27 -1.20
CA ALA A 259 -4.49 15.39 -2.33
C ALA A 259 -3.12 15.63 -2.97
N SER A 260 -2.64 16.90 -2.96
CA SER A 260 -1.31 17.29 -3.44
C SER A 260 -0.88 18.62 -2.84
N GLY A 261 0.42 18.89 -2.87
CA GLY A 261 1.04 20.15 -2.46
C GLY A 261 1.11 20.34 -0.95
N VAL A 262 1.54 21.53 -0.59
CA VAL A 262 1.71 22.01 0.79
C VAL A 262 0.83 23.24 0.97
N VAL A 263 0.31 23.43 2.17
CA VAL A 263 -0.44 24.64 2.56
C VAL A 263 0.06 25.14 3.90
N ARG A 264 0.19 26.47 4.01
CA ARG A 264 0.59 27.18 5.24
C ARG A 264 -0.48 28.13 5.69
N VAL A 265 -0.53 28.41 6.97
CA VAL A 265 -1.34 29.51 7.49
C VAL A 265 -0.87 30.82 6.85
N GLY A 266 -1.80 31.56 6.25
CA GLY A 266 -1.52 32.77 5.49
C GLY A 266 -1.51 32.59 3.96
N ASP A 267 -1.51 31.37 3.47
CA ASP A 267 -1.49 31.10 2.03
C ASP A 267 -2.81 31.50 1.36
N PRO A 268 -2.74 32.11 0.17
CA PRO A 268 -3.92 32.36 -0.65
C PRO A 268 -4.34 31.05 -1.34
N VAL A 269 -5.64 30.74 -1.27
CA VAL A 269 -6.23 29.56 -1.93
C VAL A 269 -7.42 29.97 -2.79
N THR A 270 -7.67 29.19 -3.84
CA THR A 270 -8.83 29.38 -4.72
C THR A 270 -9.86 28.30 -4.45
N VAL A 271 -11.08 28.72 -4.09
CA VAL A 271 -12.21 27.80 -3.84
C VAL A 271 -12.90 27.49 -5.17
N LEU A 272 -12.88 26.22 -5.56
CA LEU A 272 -13.54 25.71 -6.76
C LEU A 272 -14.90 25.09 -6.40
N PRO A 273 -15.89 25.11 -7.32
CA PRO A 273 -15.87 25.65 -8.68
C PRO A 273 -16.07 27.16 -8.76
N LEU A 274 -16.25 27.88 -7.64
CA LEU A 274 -16.59 29.30 -7.60
C LEU A 274 -15.50 30.22 -8.15
N GLY A 275 -14.24 29.77 -8.18
CA GLY A 275 -13.07 30.56 -8.61
C GLY A 275 -12.73 31.73 -7.66
N ARG A 276 -13.29 31.75 -6.43
CA ARG A 276 -13.04 32.82 -5.46
C ARG A 276 -11.77 32.57 -4.66
N GLN A 277 -10.98 33.60 -4.48
CA GLN A 277 -9.78 33.57 -3.66
C GLN A 277 -10.10 33.92 -2.21
N THR A 278 -9.41 33.25 -1.30
CA THR A 278 -9.43 33.51 0.14
C THR A 278 -8.08 33.14 0.75
N THR A 279 -7.92 33.31 2.07
CA THR A 279 -6.68 33.02 2.77
C THR A 279 -6.92 31.94 3.84
N VAL A 280 -5.98 31.05 4.01
CA VAL A 280 -5.99 30.05 5.10
C VAL A 280 -5.66 30.75 6.42
N THR A 281 -6.60 30.77 7.36
CA THR A 281 -6.43 31.41 8.68
C THR A 281 -6.02 30.43 9.77
N GLY A 282 -6.14 29.13 9.52
CA GLY A 282 -5.70 28.10 10.45
C GLY A 282 -5.80 26.71 9.86
N ILE A 283 -5.03 25.81 10.43
CA ILE A 283 -4.98 24.39 10.08
C ILE A 283 -5.10 23.60 11.38
N ASP A 284 -6.13 22.78 11.50
CA ASP A 284 -6.39 21.99 12.71
C ASP A 284 -6.26 20.50 12.39
N ASP A 285 -5.52 19.76 13.22
CA ASP A 285 -5.35 18.29 13.16
C ASP A 285 -5.62 17.70 14.55
N ALA A 286 -6.68 16.88 14.66
CA ALA A 286 -7.05 16.14 15.88
C ALA A 286 -7.00 16.95 17.20
N GLY A 287 -7.27 18.27 17.14
CA GLY A 287 -7.26 19.18 18.30
C GLY A 287 -5.96 19.97 18.47
N GLU A 288 -4.97 19.74 17.62
CA GLU A 288 -3.74 20.55 17.53
C GLU A 288 -3.83 21.57 16.39
N GLN A 289 -3.21 22.72 16.56
CA GLN A 289 -3.09 23.74 15.52
C GLN A 289 -1.73 23.62 14.85
N LEU A 290 -1.74 23.46 13.52
CA LEU A 290 -0.56 23.38 12.70
C LEU A 290 -0.28 24.73 12.01
N THR A 291 0.98 25.01 11.71
CA THR A 291 1.39 26.15 10.87
C THR A 291 1.46 25.78 9.40
N GLU A 292 1.63 24.49 9.12
CA GLU A 292 1.80 23.92 7.78
C GLU A 292 1.21 22.51 7.73
N ALA A 293 0.66 22.12 6.59
CA ALA A 293 0.24 20.74 6.31
C ALA A 293 0.50 20.39 4.83
N PHE A 294 0.70 19.11 4.55
CA PHE A 294 1.06 18.59 3.23
C PHE A 294 0.33 17.27 2.93
N ALA A 295 0.29 16.89 1.68
CA ALA A 295 -0.32 15.62 1.31
C ALA A 295 0.51 14.43 1.85
N PRO A 296 -0.13 13.36 2.31
CA PRO A 296 -1.59 13.13 2.31
C PRO A 296 -2.24 13.39 3.68
N MET A 297 -1.86 14.42 4.43
CA MET A 297 -2.45 14.71 5.74
C MET A 297 -3.96 14.97 5.64
N SER A 298 -4.70 14.47 6.62
CA SER A 298 -6.12 14.77 6.80
C SER A 298 -6.26 15.88 7.82
N VAL A 299 -6.71 17.04 7.39
CA VAL A 299 -6.77 18.25 8.24
C VAL A 299 -8.09 18.99 8.08
N THR A 300 -8.32 19.96 8.95
CA THR A 300 -9.40 20.93 8.82
C THR A 300 -8.81 22.32 8.58
N LEU A 301 -9.16 22.91 7.45
CA LEU A 301 -8.73 24.27 7.11
C LEU A 301 -9.78 25.29 7.59
N ARG A 302 -9.30 26.37 8.17
CA ARG A 302 -10.08 27.58 8.44
C ARG A 302 -9.74 28.62 7.39
N LEU A 303 -10.74 29.24 6.81
CA LEU A 303 -10.60 30.26 5.78
C LEU A 303 -11.05 31.63 6.30
N ALA A 304 -10.50 32.70 5.71
CA ALA A 304 -10.87 34.07 6.06
C ALA A 304 -12.32 34.40 5.70
N ASP A 305 -12.81 33.82 4.60
CA ASP A 305 -14.17 34.01 4.14
C ASP A 305 -14.99 32.73 4.30
N GLU A 306 -16.31 32.90 4.37
CA GLU A 306 -17.25 31.80 4.45
C GLU A 306 -17.69 31.35 3.05
N PHE A 307 -17.62 30.05 2.80
CA PHE A 307 -18.11 29.41 1.58
C PHE A 307 -19.12 28.33 1.89
N ASP A 308 -20.13 28.22 1.06
CA ASP A 308 -20.99 27.04 1.01
C ASP A 308 -20.42 26.10 -0.05
N ILE A 309 -19.70 25.09 0.43
CA ILE A 309 -19.01 24.07 -0.36
C ILE A 309 -19.62 22.72 -0.03
#